data_8c4fd200fa191ac02bb15c45017b9097
#
_entry.id   8c4fd200fa191ac02bb15c45017b9097
#
_cell.length_a   1.000
_cell.length_b   1.000
_cell.length_c   1.000
_cell.angle_alpha   90.00
_cell.angle_beta   90.00
_cell.angle_gamma   90.00
#
_symmetry.space_group_name_H-M   'P 1'
#
loop_
_entity.id
_entity.type
_entity.pdbx_description
1 polymer ?
#
loop_
_entity_poly.entity_id
_entity_poly.type
_entity_poly.pdbx_seq_one_letter_code
_entity_poly.pdbx_strand_id
1 'polypeptide(L)'
;MVVSTRVRVLMVAIIVVGMALGVIGVLGAVGSASPNNDHRDDKGRSTLTVVGKNPENKVLDLGAQGPSQGDIRVLNAPLYDESGQERIGRFDLFCAITDPADEPSEKSHMAQCTKTFTLPGGQISVEGVEADPNLSALAPGANAISGGTGKYAGVGGEQRFEVHGKKVIDTFHFIE
;
A
#
# COMPACT_ATOMS: atom_id res chain seq x y z
N MET A 1 19.56 48.66 -8.57
CA MET A 1 18.44 49.07 -7.70
C MET A 1 17.97 47.83 -6.95
N VAL A 2 18.47 47.67 -5.71
CA VAL A 2 18.25 46.44 -4.91
C VAL A 2 17.18 46.78 -3.87
N VAL A 3 16.04 46.13 -3.92
CA VAL A 3 14.97 46.27 -2.92
C VAL A 3 15.09 45.13 -1.92
N SER A 4 15.54 45.44 -0.71
CA SER A 4 15.62 44.55 0.42
C SER A 4 14.30 44.56 1.20
N THR A 5 13.56 43.44 1.17
CA THR A 5 12.35 43.27 1.97
C THR A 5 12.71 42.57 3.28
N ARG A 6 12.69 43.29 4.39
CA ARG A 6 12.88 42.78 5.76
C ARG A 6 11.58 42.12 6.26
N VAL A 7 11.60 40.84 6.47
CA VAL A 7 10.54 40.09 7.17
C VAL A 7 10.70 40.28 8.68
N ARG A 8 9.71 40.89 9.33
CA ARG A 8 9.64 41.02 10.79
C ARG A 8 8.99 39.74 11.36
N VAL A 9 9.75 39.00 12.13
CA VAL A 9 9.25 37.87 12.92
C VAL A 9 8.60 38.42 14.19
N LEU A 10 7.32 38.18 14.36
CA LEU A 10 6.56 38.51 15.55
C LEU A 10 6.65 37.32 16.53
N MET A 11 7.38 37.49 17.62
CA MET A 11 7.37 36.51 18.74
C MET A 11 6.12 36.72 19.58
N VAL A 12 5.27 35.69 19.65
CA VAL A 12 4.18 35.64 20.61
C VAL A 12 4.65 34.81 21.81
N ALA A 13 4.80 35.47 22.94
CA ALA A 13 5.08 34.84 24.21
C ALA A 13 3.79 34.27 24.80
N ILE A 14 3.76 32.94 24.99
CA ILE A 14 2.66 32.27 25.71
C ILE A 14 3.09 32.10 27.17
N ILE A 15 2.38 32.76 28.06
CA ILE A 15 2.50 32.65 29.52
C ILE A 15 1.82 31.35 29.95
N VAL A 16 2.60 30.42 30.52
CA VAL A 16 2.05 29.21 31.14
C VAL A 16 1.83 29.53 32.64
N VAL A 17 0.56 29.60 33.02
CA VAL A 17 0.15 29.67 34.43
C VAL A 17 0.08 28.24 34.98
N GLY A 18 0.95 27.92 35.91
CA GLY A 18 0.95 26.66 36.65
C GLY A 18 -0.17 26.61 37.69
N MET A 19 -0.84 25.47 37.79
CA MET A 19 -1.53 25.06 39.00
C MET A 19 -1.07 23.65 39.37
N ALA A 20 -0.43 23.59 40.52
CA ALA A 20 -0.11 22.38 41.24
C ALA A 20 -1.35 21.96 42.04
N LEU A 21 -1.60 20.66 42.17
CA LEU A 21 -1.96 19.93 43.39
C LEU A 21 -2.67 18.60 43.04
N GLY A 22 -2.21 17.53 43.61
CA GLY A 22 -2.95 16.28 43.72
C GLY A 22 -2.12 15.00 43.54
N VAL A 23 -1.22 14.73 44.52
CA VAL A 23 -0.63 13.40 44.67
C VAL A 23 -1.68 12.47 45.30
N ILE A 24 -2.16 11.49 44.54
CA ILE A 24 -2.77 10.30 45.13
C ILE A 24 -2.00 9.10 44.55
N GLY A 25 -1.21 8.48 45.45
CA GLY A 25 -0.48 7.27 45.17
C GLY A 25 -1.46 6.09 45.07
N VAL A 26 -1.40 5.38 43.92
CA VAL A 26 -1.92 4.03 43.80
C VAL A 26 -0.72 3.12 43.55
N LEU A 27 -0.41 2.32 44.55
CA LEU A 27 0.48 1.17 44.43
C LEU A 27 -0.20 0.14 43.51
N GLY A 28 0.12 0.18 42.24
CA GLY A 28 -0.30 -0.82 41.28
C GLY A 28 0.79 -1.89 41.10
N ALA A 29 0.45 -3.12 41.40
CA ALA A 29 1.28 -4.31 41.32
C ALA A 29 1.98 -4.40 39.92
N VAL A 30 3.30 -4.60 39.95
CA VAL A 30 4.08 -5.02 38.77
C VAL A 30 3.65 -6.44 38.40
N GLY A 31 2.66 -6.55 37.55
CA GLY A 31 2.32 -7.79 36.86
C GLY A 31 3.41 -8.11 35.87
N SER A 32 4.15 -9.20 36.12
CA SER A 32 5.06 -9.80 35.14
C SER A 32 4.29 -10.11 33.87
N ALA A 33 4.56 -9.39 32.77
CA ALA A 33 4.04 -9.75 31.46
C ALA A 33 4.70 -11.07 31.04
N SER A 34 3.96 -12.15 31.18
CA SER A 34 4.23 -13.43 30.52
C SER A 34 4.18 -13.19 29.01
N PRO A 35 5.08 -13.76 28.20
CA PRO A 35 4.93 -13.72 26.74
C PRO A 35 3.76 -14.62 26.38
N ASN A 36 2.56 -14.05 26.38
CA ASN A 36 1.41 -14.70 25.80
C ASN A 36 1.64 -14.76 24.30
N ASN A 37 1.82 -15.99 23.80
CA ASN A 37 1.51 -16.34 22.42
C ASN A 37 0.03 -15.97 22.20
N ASP A 38 -0.18 -14.75 21.72
CA ASP A 38 -1.49 -14.29 21.32
C ASP A 38 -1.88 -15.04 20.04
N HIS A 39 -2.41 -16.25 20.20
CA HIS A 39 -3.25 -16.88 19.20
C HIS A 39 -4.52 -16.01 19.14
N ARG A 40 -4.42 -14.88 18.43
CA ARG A 40 -5.61 -14.21 17.98
C ARG A 40 -6.31 -15.13 17.02
N ASP A 41 -7.38 -15.71 17.51
CA ASP A 41 -8.36 -16.40 16.70
C ASP A 41 -8.77 -15.45 15.54
N ASP A 42 -8.84 -16.00 14.34
CA ASP A 42 -9.20 -15.39 13.05
C ASP A 42 -10.63 -14.78 13.01
N LYS A 43 -11.22 -14.45 14.14
CA LYS A 43 -12.62 -14.07 14.32
C LYS A 43 -12.95 -12.58 14.06
N GLY A 44 -12.09 -11.82 13.42
CA GLY A 44 -12.32 -10.42 13.13
C GLY A 44 -11.77 -9.93 11.80
N ARG A 45 -11.28 -10.83 10.93
CA ARG A 45 -10.76 -10.43 9.63
C ARG A 45 -11.73 -10.81 8.54
N SER A 46 -12.38 -9.81 7.95
CA SER A 46 -13.11 -10.02 6.71
C SER A 46 -12.13 -10.16 5.53
N THR A 47 -12.44 -11.05 4.59
CA THR A 47 -11.66 -11.24 3.38
C THR A 47 -12.49 -10.95 2.15
N LEU A 48 -11.82 -10.47 1.09
CA LEU A 48 -12.40 -10.28 -0.22
C LEU A 48 -11.42 -10.80 -1.25
N THR A 49 -11.86 -11.74 -2.10
CA THR A 49 -11.06 -12.24 -3.22
C THR A 49 -11.65 -11.77 -4.54
N VAL A 50 -10.79 -11.29 -5.44
CA VAL A 50 -11.15 -10.88 -6.80
C VAL A 50 -10.16 -11.45 -7.80
N VAL A 51 -10.59 -11.60 -9.06
CA VAL A 51 -9.76 -12.17 -10.13
C VAL A 51 -9.62 -11.17 -11.27
N GLY A 52 -8.41 -10.65 -11.47
CA GLY A 52 -8.03 -9.89 -12.67
C GLY A 52 -7.76 -10.83 -13.85
N LYS A 53 -8.25 -10.50 -15.04
CA LYS A 53 -8.03 -11.32 -16.25
C LYS A 53 -7.53 -10.50 -17.41
N ASN A 54 -6.62 -11.12 -18.20
CA ASN A 54 -6.09 -10.53 -19.43
C ASN A 54 -5.60 -9.09 -19.22
N PRO A 55 -4.63 -8.86 -18.33
CA PRO A 55 -4.13 -7.51 -18.07
C PRO A 55 -3.52 -6.90 -19.34
N GLU A 56 -3.84 -5.64 -19.58
CA GLU A 56 -3.14 -4.79 -20.55
C GLU A 56 -1.96 -4.12 -19.84
N ASN A 57 -0.77 -4.38 -20.32
CA ASN A 57 0.48 -3.90 -19.72
C ASN A 57 1.22 -2.98 -20.71
N LYS A 58 1.74 -1.86 -20.22
CA LYS A 58 2.61 -0.97 -20.97
C LYS A 58 3.77 -0.52 -20.08
N VAL A 59 4.98 -0.59 -20.63
CA VAL A 59 6.19 -0.03 -20.04
C VAL A 59 6.56 1.25 -20.79
N LEU A 60 6.92 2.29 -20.05
CA LEU A 60 7.46 3.55 -20.56
C LEU A 60 8.94 3.56 -20.14
N ASP A 61 9.82 3.43 -21.12
CA ASP A 61 11.27 3.53 -20.96
C ASP A 61 11.63 5.04 -20.92
N LEU A 62 12.01 5.52 -19.74
CA LEU A 62 12.27 6.92 -19.44
C LEU A 62 13.73 7.06 -18.96
N GLY A 63 14.57 7.60 -19.80
CA GLY A 63 15.99 7.82 -19.44
C GLY A 63 16.95 6.97 -20.24
N ALA A 64 17.77 6.14 -19.60
CA ALA A 64 18.69 5.24 -20.29
C ALA A 64 17.90 4.12 -20.98
N GLN A 65 18.34 3.73 -22.16
CA GLN A 65 17.70 2.65 -22.91
C GLN A 65 17.74 1.33 -22.13
N GLY A 66 16.58 0.68 -22.01
CA GLY A 66 16.39 -0.53 -21.22
C GLY A 66 15.95 -0.23 -19.78
N PRO A 67 15.75 -1.27 -18.95
CA PRO A 67 15.28 -1.07 -17.59
C PRO A 67 16.19 -0.16 -16.77
N SER A 68 15.63 0.95 -16.30
CA SER A 68 16.35 1.97 -15.56
C SER A 68 15.49 2.56 -14.43
N GLN A 69 16.15 3.18 -13.45
CA GLN A 69 15.47 3.85 -12.38
C GLN A 69 14.58 4.97 -12.93
N GLY A 70 13.32 4.97 -12.53
CA GLY A 70 12.31 5.93 -12.99
C GLY A 70 11.45 5.45 -14.14
N ASP A 71 11.75 4.30 -14.78
CA ASP A 71 10.87 3.69 -15.76
C ASP A 71 9.52 3.37 -15.16
N ILE A 72 8.48 3.55 -15.95
CA ILE A 72 7.10 3.43 -15.49
C ILE A 72 6.44 2.23 -16.14
N ARG A 73 5.73 1.47 -15.33
CA ARG A 73 4.82 0.44 -15.76
C ARG A 73 3.39 0.82 -15.42
N VAL A 74 2.50 0.74 -16.40
CA VAL A 74 1.07 0.89 -16.20
C VAL A 74 0.37 -0.40 -16.64
N LEU A 75 -0.60 -0.84 -15.85
CA LEU A 75 -1.37 -2.04 -16.15
C LEU A 75 -2.82 -1.82 -15.73
N ASN A 76 -3.75 -2.34 -16.52
CA ASN A 76 -5.14 -2.43 -16.14
C ASN A 76 -5.72 -3.80 -16.50
N ALA A 77 -6.75 -4.20 -15.77
CA ALA A 77 -7.48 -5.43 -16.06
C ALA A 77 -8.94 -5.32 -15.62
N PRO A 78 -9.87 -5.98 -16.31
CA PRO A 78 -11.20 -6.22 -15.77
C PRO A 78 -11.10 -7.14 -14.55
N LEU A 79 -11.90 -6.83 -13.52
CA LEU A 79 -12.03 -7.64 -12.31
C LEU A 79 -13.31 -8.46 -12.33
N TYR A 80 -13.18 -9.67 -11.84
CA TYR A 80 -14.25 -10.64 -11.68
C TYR A 80 -14.37 -11.04 -10.20
N ASP A 81 -15.50 -11.60 -9.84
CA ASP A 81 -15.73 -12.23 -8.55
C ASP A 81 -14.73 -13.36 -8.28
N GLU A 82 -14.73 -13.93 -7.06
CA GLU A 82 -13.84 -15.02 -6.66
C GLU A 82 -13.93 -16.24 -7.61
N SER A 83 -15.13 -16.54 -8.13
CA SER A 83 -15.30 -17.62 -9.12
C SER A 83 -14.68 -17.30 -10.47
N GLY A 84 -14.39 -16.03 -10.71
CA GLY A 84 -13.91 -15.51 -11.98
C GLY A 84 -14.98 -15.46 -13.07
N GLN A 85 -16.26 -15.54 -12.77
CA GLN A 85 -17.34 -15.58 -13.78
C GLN A 85 -18.01 -14.24 -13.98
N GLU A 86 -18.39 -13.55 -12.92
CA GLU A 86 -19.06 -12.27 -12.98
C GLU A 86 -18.07 -11.11 -13.00
N ARG A 87 -18.17 -10.23 -13.98
CA ARG A 87 -17.37 -9.02 -14.02
C ARG A 87 -17.92 -8.02 -13.01
N ILE A 88 -17.10 -7.68 -12.02
CA ILE A 88 -17.50 -6.81 -10.88
C ILE A 88 -16.78 -5.46 -10.87
N GLY A 89 -15.75 -5.25 -11.72
CA GLY A 89 -15.00 -4.01 -11.65
C GLY A 89 -13.81 -3.93 -12.58
N ARG A 90 -12.83 -3.14 -12.16
CA ARG A 90 -11.54 -3.00 -12.83
C ARG A 90 -10.42 -2.77 -11.83
N PHE A 91 -9.24 -3.08 -12.25
CA PHE A 91 -7.99 -2.91 -11.55
C PHE A 91 -7.07 -2.01 -12.38
N ASP A 92 -6.44 -1.05 -11.73
CA ASP A 92 -5.44 -0.16 -12.33
C ASP A 92 -4.18 -0.19 -11.48
N LEU A 93 -3.01 -0.33 -12.13
CA LEU A 93 -1.70 -0.36 -11.49
C LEU A 93 -0.79 0.69 -12.13
N PHE A 94 -0.04 1.36 -11.28
CA PHE A 94 1.07 2.22 -11.63
C PHE A 94 2.28 1.82 -10.80
N CYS A 95 3.43 1.56 -11.45
CA CYS A 95 4.69 1.30 -10.79
C CYS A 95 5.80 2.18 -11.38
N ALA A 96 6.74 2.59 -10.55
CA ALA A 96 8.00 3.18 -10.98
C ALA A 96 9.17 2.29 -10.50
N ILE A 97 10.13 1.99 -11.38
CA ILE A 97 11.34 1.25 -11.01
C ILE A 97 12.14 2.10 -10.04
N THR A 98 12.40 1.56 -8.85
CA THR A 98 13.22 2.19 -7.82
C THR A 98 14.63 1.61 -7.76
N ASP A 99 14.76 0.34 -8.18
CA ASP A 99 16.03 -0.40 -8.21
C ASP A 99 16.05 -1.31 -9.44
N PRO A 100 16.74 -0.93 -10.51
CA PRO A 100 16.91 -1.78 -11.67
C PRO A 100 17.86 -2.93 -11.30
N ALA A 101 17.57 -4.15 -11.79
CA ALA A 101 18.46 -5.30 -11.63
C ALA A 101 19.69 -5.13 -12.54
N ASP A 102 20.65 -4.29 -12.14
CA ASP A 102 21.86 -3.95 -12.88
C ASP A 102 23.08 -4.83 -12.48
N GLU A 103 23.00 -5.55 -11.34
CA GLU A 103 24.00 -6.50 -10.92
C GLU A 103 23.67 -7.92 -11.42
N PRO A 104 24.68 -8.72 -11.85
CA PRO A 104 24.45 -10.07 -12.38
C PRO A 104 23.81 -11.05 -11.40
N SER A 105 23.84 -10.76 -10.11
CA SER A 105 23.21 -11.55 -9.04
C SER A 105 21.73 -11.26 -8.86
N GLU A 106 21.24 -10.12 -9.33
CA GLU A 106 19.88 -9.69 -9.20
C GLU A 106 18.98 -10.38 -10.24
N LYS A 107 17.81 -10.81 -9.78
CA LYS A 107 16.87 -11.56 -10.62
C LYS A 107 15.62 -10.75 -10.97
N SER A 108 15.42 -9.61 -10.33
CA SER A 108 14.23 -8.81 -10.46
C SER A 108 14.52 -7.35 -10.21
N HIS A 109 13.92 -6.49 -11.01
CA HIS A 109 13.81 -5.07 -10.70
C HIS A 109 12.90 -4.88 -9.51
N MET A 110 13.15 -3.88 -8.66
CA MET A 110 12.23 -3.47 -7.62
C MET A 110 11.48 -2.23 -8.07
N ALA A 111 10.19 -2.22 -7.85
CA ALA A 111 9.34 -1.11 -8.25
C ALA A 111 8.39 -0.71 -7.12
N GLN A 112 8.27 0.60 -6.87
CA GLN A 112 7.21 1.14 -6.03
C GLN A 112 5.92 1.13 -6.82
N CYS A 113 4.90 0.43 -6.32
CA CYS A 113 3.62 0.25 -6.98
C CYS A 113 2.47 0.82 -6.18
N THR A 114 1.51 1.40 -6.90
CA THR A 114 0.18 1.75 -6.39
C THR A 114 -0.87 1.04 -7.24
N LYS A 115 -1.85 0.44 -6.58
CA LYS A 115 -2.97 -0.25 -7.22
C LYS A 115 -4.29 0.35 -6.77
N THR A 116 -5.24 0.46 -7.68
CA THR A 116 -6.62 0.86 -7.38
C THR A 116 -7.59 -0.19 -7.92
N PHE A 117 -8.40 -0.72 -7.03
CA PHE A 117 -9.47 -1.68 -7.34
C PHE A 117 -10.80 -0.94 -7.28
N THR A 118 -11.40 -0.70 -8.45
CA THR A 118 -12.75 -0.13 -8.54
C THR A 118 -13.77 -1.27 -8.52
N LEU A 119 -14.57 -1.31 -7.47
CA LEU A 119 -15.50 -2.40 -7.14
C LEU A 119 -16.92 -1.85 -6.91
N PRO A 120 -17.95 -2.70 -6.89
CA PRO A 120 -19.29 -2.27 -6.50
C PRO A 120 -19.29 -1.65 -5.11
N GLY A 121 -19.71 -0.39 -5.03
CA GLY A 121 -19.82 0.37 -3.77
C GLY A 121 -18.59 1.18 -3.38
N GLY A 122 -17.49 1.18 -4.16
CA GLY A 122 -16.34 2.03 -3.88
C GLY A 122 -15.02 1.54 -4.45
N GLN A 123 -13.93 2.05 -3.91
CA GLN A 123 -12.57 1.68 -4.35
C GLN A 123 -11.74 1.22 -3.15
N ILE A 124 -10.76 0.35 -3.42
CA ILE A 124 -9.69 -0.01 -2.48
C ILE A 124 -8.38 0.42 -3.12
N SER A 125 -7.54 1.11 -2.36
CA SER A 125 -6.18 1.47 -2.76
C SER A 125 -5.18 0.66 -1.97
N VAL A 126 -4.13 0.17 -2.65
CA VAL A 126 -3.01 -0.54 -2.02
C VAL A 126 -1.70 -0.03 -2.60
N GLU A 127 -0.64 -0.12 -1.81
CA GLU A 127 0.70 0.28 -2.21
C GLU A 127 1.77 -0.59 -1.58
N GLY A 128 2.90 -0.71 -2.27
CA GLY A 128 4.05 -1.46 -1.78
C GLY A 128 5.18 -1.51 -2.80
N VAL A 129 6.28 -2.12 -2.40
CA VAL A 129 7.40 -2.40 -3.30
C VAL A 129 7.26 -3.83 -3.81
N GLU A 130 7.31 -3.99 -5.13
CA GLU A 130 7.12 -5.28 -5.80
C GLU A 130 8.36 -5.65 -6.60
N ALA A 131 8.65 -6.95 -6.63
CA ALA A 131 9.66 -7.50 -7.53
C ALA A 131 9.03 -7.75 -8.92
N ASP A 132 9.69 -7.27 -9.96
CA ASP A 132 9.28 -7.47 -11.35
C ASP A 132 10.44 -8.09 -12.15
N PRO A 133 10.41 -9.43 -12.34
CA PRO A 133 11.55 -10.15 -12.91
C PRO A 133 11.95 -9.72 -14.32
N ASN A 134 11.02 -9.16 -15.09
CA ASN A 134 11.26 -8.86 -16.51
C ASN A 134 10.36 -7.74 -17.07
N LEU A 135 9.85 -6.86 -16.21
CA LEU A 135 8.92 -5.78 -16.56
C LEU A 135 7.63 -6.26 -17.28
N SER A 136 7.39 -7.55 -17.30
CA SER A 136 6.25 -8.15 -18.01
C SER A 136 5.31 -8.95 -17.11
N ALA A 137 5.78 -9.37 -15.93
CA ALA A 137 5.00 -10.14 -14.98
C ALA A 137 5.42 -9.80 -13.54
N LEU A 138 4.45 -9.45 -12.71
CA LEU A 138 4.67 -9.29 -11.27
C LEU A 138 4.97 -10.64 -10.63
N ALA A 139 5.95 -10.69 -9.74
CA ALA A 139 6.09 -11.82 -8.84
C ALA A 139 4.99 -11.79 -7.79
N PRO A 140 4.51 -12.96 -7.30
CA PRO A 140 3.57 -13.00 -6.19
C PRO A 140 4.06 -12.20 -4.98
N GLY A 141 3.17 -11.50 -4.30
CA GLY A 141 3.57 -10.62 -3.21
C GLY A 141 2.41 -10.17 -2.34
N ALA A 142 2.74 -9.25 -1.43
CA ALA A 142 1.78 -8.61 -0.55
C ALA A 142 2.03 -7.10 -0.47
N ASN A 143 0.96 -6.33 -0.36
CA ASN A 143 0.97 -4.88 -0.26
C ASN A 143 0.09 -4.41 0.90
N ALA A 144 0.38 -3.23 1.43
CA ALA A 144 -0.48 -2.60 2.41
C ALA A 144 -1.75 -2.05 1.75
N ILE A 145 -2.90 -2.27 2.38
CA ILE A 145 -4.13 -1.55 2.03
C ILE A 145 -4.00 -0.14 2.61
N SER A 146 -3.82 0.85 1.73
CA SER A 146 -3.61 2.26 2.11
C SER A 146 -4.92 3.02 2.33
N GLY A 147 -6.06 2.43 1.96
CA GLY A 147 -7.37 2.99 2.21
C GLY A 147 -8.42 2.59 1.18
N GLY A 148 -9.57 3.26 1.24
CA GLY A 148 -10.66 3.03 0.30
C GLY A 148 -11.71 4.13 0.30
N THR A 149 -12.70 4.01 -0.57
CA THR A 149 -13.83 4.94 -0.70
C THR A 149 -15.16 4.18 -0.67
N GLY A 150 -16.25 4.91 -0.45
CA GLY A 150 -17.59 4.31 -0.42
C GLY A 150 -17.71 3.29 0.71
N LYS A 151 -18.21 2.08 0.41
CA LYS A 151 -18.31 1.01 1.42
C LYS A 151 -16.95 0.52 1.97
N TYR A 152 -15.85 0.90 1.33
CA TYR A 152 -14.49 0.58 1.76
C TYR A 152 -13.80 1.76 2.47
N ALA A 153 -14.53 2.83 2.81
CA ALA A 153 -13.94 3.96 3.53
C ALA A 153 -13.40 3.52 4.89
N GLY A 154 -12.14 3.90 5.17
CA GLY A 154 -11.48 3.57 6.44
C GLY A 154 -10.86 2.16 6.53
N VAL A 155 -10.96 1.33 5.47
CA VAL A 155 -10.31 0.01 5.49
C VAL A 155 -8.79 0.12 5.54
N GLY A 156 -8.19 -0.81 6.24
CA GLY A 156 -6.75 -1.08 6.27
C GLY A 156 -6.49 -2.58 6.24
N GLY A 157 -5.23 -2.98 6.20
CA GLY A 157 -4.85 -4.38 6.21
C GLY A 157 -3.82 -4.73 5.13
N GLU A 158 -3.92 -5.94 4.61
CA GLU A 158 -2.97 -6.49 3.62
C GLU A 158 -3.72 -7.03 2.40
N GLN A 159 -3.21 -6.72 1.22
CA GLN A 159 -3.58 -7.38 -0.03
C GLN A 159 -2.47 -8.35 -0.41
N ARG A 160 -2.82 -9.60 -0.66
CA ARG A 160 -1.93 -10.62 -1.25
C ARG A 160 -2.35 -10.88 -2.69
N PHE A 161 -1.38 -11.13 -3.55
CA PHE A 161 -1.68 -11.45 -4.93
C PHE A 161 -0.83 -12.60 -5.44
N GLU A 162 -1.44 -13.40 -6.32
CA GLU A 162 -0.82 -14.50 -7.05
C GLU A 162 -1.03 -14.30 -8.54
N VAL A 163 -0.03 -14.70 -9.34
CA VAL A 163 -0.07 -14.56 -10.80
C VAL A 163 -0.08 -15.93 -11.45
N HIS A 164 -1.13 -16.24 -12.21
CA HIS A 164 -1.33 -17.50 -12.91
C HIS A 164 -1.54 -17.25 -14.41
N GLY A 165 -0.45 -17.12 -15.16
CA GLY A 165 -0.48 -16.77 -16.56
C GLY A 165 -1.13 -15.39 -16.80
N LYS A 166 -2.32 -15.36 -17.41
CA LYS A 166 -3.07 -14.11 -17.66
C LYS A 166 -4.11 -13.81 -16.57
N LYS A 167 -4.00 -14.42 -15.41
CA LYS A 167 -4.87 -14.17 -14.25
C LYS A 167 -4.04 -13.66 -13.10
N VAL A 168 -4.59 -12.70 -12.37
CA VAL A 168 -4.09 -12.25 -11.09
C VAL A 168 -5.21 -12.49 -10.07
N ILE A 169 -4.90 -13.19 -9.00
CA ILE A 169 -5.83 -13.41 -7.89
C ILE A 169 -5.39 -12.49 -6.77
N ASP A 170 -6.25 -11.56 -6.38
CA ASP A 170 -6.01 -10.61 -5.31
C ASP A 170 -6.91 -10.94 -4.13
N THR A 171 -6.31 -11.18 -2.96
CA THR A 171 -7.02 -11.43 -1.70
C THR A 171 -6.72 -10.34 -0.70
N PHE A 172 -7.74 -9.63 -0.26
CA PHE A 172 -7.68 -8.59 0.75
C PHE A 172 -8.00 -9.18 2.10
N HIS A 173 -7.16 -8.91 3.09
CA HIS A 173 -7.35 -9.22 4.50
C HIS A 173 -7.54 -7.90 5.24
N PHE A 174 -8.78 -7.55 5.56
CA PHE A 174 -9.09 -6.30 6.22
C PHE A 174 -8.83 -6.37 7.72
N ILE A 175 -8.36 -5.27 8.29
CA ILE A 175 -8.27 -5.03 9.73
C ILE A 175 -9.44 -4.12 10.09
N GLU A 176 -10.26 -4.51 11.04
CA GLU A 176 -11.34 -3.70 11.61
C GLU A 176 -10.80 -2.74 12.67
#